data_a7750d486ec79bf5130aeab09d517294
#
_entry.id   a7750d486ec79bf5130aeab09d517294
#
_cell.length_a   1.000
_cell.length_b   1.000
_cell.length_c   1.000
_cell.angle_alpha   90.00
_cell.angle_beta   90.00
_cell.angle_gamma   90.00
#
_symmetry.space_group_name_H-M   'P 1'
#
loop_
_entity.id
_entity.type
_entity.pdbx_description
1 polymer ?
#
loop_
_entity_poly.entity_id
_entity_poly.type
_entity_poly.pdbx_seq_one_letter_code
_entity_poly.pdbx_strand_id
1 'polypeptide(L)'
;MIINPGEDAAFRILLSVSEGNRMKAGNGKNLAIRIAILVFAAAFVVGGVIFGKAALEDLQGDKSYAALQQQLLQMQTQPAGNDTSASAAPAADTPGETPAPETRTSEIDFAALKAINPDVCAWLRAEDSVIDYPVVHGTDNEYYLKHLYTGQKNRNGSVFVDCGNTGLFTEQNTLIFGHNMQSGAMFGTLKGYKKQDYYDAHPTMTLYTPAGDYTLELIAGTIEDGSYTFAKCSFDSVEEFFDYVADLKSRSTFRSSVEVQEGDRLVSLCTCTYEFSNARYVVVGKLTALP
;
A
#
# COMPACT_ATOMS: atom_id res chain seq x y z
N MET A 1 -96.28 6.82 6.44
CA MET A 1 -94.97 6.10 6.33
C MET A 1 -94.18 6.37 7.50
N ILE A 2 -94.21 5.42 8.43
CA ILE A 2 -93.58 5.57 9.79
C ILE A 2 -92.13 5.14 9.66
N ILE A 3 -91.23 6.08 9.79
CA ILE A 3 -89.80 5.83 9.81
C ILE A 3 -89.40 5.32 11.17
N ASN A 4 -88.81 4.15 11.23
CA ASN A 4 -88.41 3.43 12.40
C ASN A 4 -87.17 4.06 13.07
N PRO A 5 -87.22 4.58 14.34
CA PRO A 5 -86.09 5.32 14.91
C PRO A 5 -84.88 4.45 15.30
N GLY A 6 -84.96 3.13 15.07
CA GLY A 6 -83.86 2.21 15.43
C GLY A 6 -82.77 2.07 14.38
N GLU A 7 -83.07 2.36 13.10
CA GLU A 7 -82.03 2.23 12.01
C GLU A 7 -81.03 3.37 11.98
N ASP A 8 -81.44 4.55 12.44
CA ASP A 8 -80.60 5.75 12.43
C ASP A 8 -79.51 5.70 13.52
N ALA A 9 -79.75 4.99 14.61
CA ALA A 9 -78.81 4.79 15.73
C ALA A 9 -77.69 3.79 15.35
N ALA A 10 -78.05 2.70 14.62
CA ALA A 10 -77.10 1.71 14.15
C ALA A 10 -76.16 2.27 13.05
N PHE A 11 -76.69 3.11 12.14
CA PHE A 11 -75.93 3.76 11.10
C PHE A 11 -74.93 4.79 11.66
N ARG A 12 -75.34 5.57 12.68
CA ARG A 12 -74.43 6.51 13.36
C ARG A 12 -73.31 5.81 14.14
N ILE A 13 -73.58 4.65 14.76
CA ILE A 13 -72.57 3.85 15.43
C ILE A 13 -71.57 3.26 14.42
N LEU A 14 -72.05 2.78 13.27
CA LEU A 14 -71.16 2.25 12.22
C LEU A 14 -70.27 3.34 11.61
N LEU A 15 -70.76 4.56 11.41
CA LEU A 15 -69.96 5.69 10.94
C LEU A 15 -68.91 6.13 11.97
N SER A 16 -69.27 6.18 13.26
CA SER A 16 -68.32 6.55 14.32
C SER A 16 -67.22 5.51 14.52
N VAL A 17 -67.51 4.22 14.33
CA VAL A 17 -66.52 3.14 14.39
C VAL A 17 -65.59 3.18 13.16
N SER A 18 -66.16 3.51 11.97
CA SER A 18 -65.39 3.65 10.73
C SER A 18 -64.43 4.86 10.79
N GLU A 19 -64.84 6.00 11.33
CA GLU A 19 -64.02 7.19 11.51
C GLU A 19 -62.94 6.98 12.58
N GLY A 20 -63.26 6.32 13.71
CA GLY A 20 -62.30 5.97 14.74
C GLY A 20 -61.21 5.01 14.29
N ASN A 21 -61.53 4.06 13.38
CA ASN A 21 -60.55 3.15 12.79
C ASN A 21 -59.68 3.83 11.71
N ARG A 22 -60.24 4.79 10.96
CA ARG A 22 -59.46 5.58 10.02
C ARG A 22 -58.44 6.50 10.72
N MET A 23 -58.80 7.13 11.83
CA MET A 23 -57.86 7.97 12.62
C MET A 23 -56.79 7.16 13.30
N LYS A 24 -57.04 5.95 13.80
CA LYS A 24 -56.05 5.07 14.37
C LYS A 24 -55.08 4.52 13.33
N ALA A 25 -55.52 4.19 12.13
CA ALA A 25 -54.69 3.71 11.04
C ALA A 25 -53.77 4.82 10.46
N GLY A 26 -54.26 6.08 10.46
CA GLY A 26 -53.45 7.24 10.04
C GLY A 26 -52.31 7.57 11.03
N ASN A 27 -52.57 7.48 12.32
CA ASN A 27 -51.54 7.74 13.32
C ASN A 27 -50.45 6.67 13.34
N GLY A 28 -50.77 5.40 13.13
CA GLY A 28 -49.80 4.31 13.05
C GLY A 28 -48.88 4.45 11.86
N LYS A 29 -49.42 4.82 10.70
CA LYS A 29 -48.59 5.07 9.47
C LYS A 29 -47.68 6.27 9.66
N ASN A 30 -48.11 7.35 10.25
CA ASN A 30 -47.29 8.52 10.53
C ASN A 30 -46.20 8.25 11.56
N LEU A 31 -46.49 7.41 12.57
CA LEU A 31 -45.49 6.96 13.55
C LEU A 31 -44.43 6.08 12.90
N ALA A 32 -44.82 5.12 12.06
CA ALA A 32 -43.88 4.26 11.30
C ALA A 32 -42.94 5.08 10.39
N ILE A 33 -43.49 6.08 9.68
CA ILE A 33 -42.71 6.98 8.85
C ILE A 33 -41.71 7.80 9.67
N ARG A 34 -42.12 8.33 10.82
CA ARG A 34 -41.24 9.09 11.73
C ARG A 34 -40.11 8.22 12.28
N ILE A 35 -40.41 6.97 12.66
CA ILE A 35 -39.39 6.01 13.12
C ILE A 35 -38.41 5.70 11.96
N ALA A 36 -38.91 5.46 10.77
CA ALA A 36 -38.04 5.23 9.59
C ALA A 36 -37.13 6.42 9.32
N ILE A 37 -37.63 7.65 9.35
CA ILE A 37 -36.82 8.87 9.19
C ILE A 37 -35.72 8.96 10.25
N LEU A 38 -36.05 8.68 11.51
CA LEU A 38 -35.08 8.70 12.62
C LEU A 38 -34.00 7.64 12.44
N VAL A 39 -34.38 6.43 11.99
CA VAL A 39 -33.40 5.35 11.72
C VAL A 39 -32.48 5.74 10.55
N PHE A 40 -33.03 6.30 9.46
CA PHE A 40 -32.22 6.77 8.34
C PHE A 40 -31.29 7.93 8.75
N ALA A 41 -31.79 8.89 9.54
CA ALA A 41 -30.98 9.99 10.05
C ALA A 41 -29.83 9.48 10.95
N ALA A 42 -30.12 8.54 11.84
CA ALA A 42 -29.11 7.91 12.69
C ALA A 42 -28.05 7.15 11.84
N ALA A 43 -28.50 6.36 10.86
CA ALA A 43 -27.60 5.65 9.94
C ALA A 43 -26.72 6.62 9.15
N PHE A 44 -27.29 7.74 8.68
CA PHE A 44 -26.54 8.78 7.97
C PHE A 44 -25.46 9.43 8.85
N VAL A 45 -25.80 9.76 10.11
CA VAL A 45 -24.84 10.33 11.08
C VAL A 45 -23.73 9.32 11.37
N VAL A 46 -24.06 8.05 11.64
CA VAL A 46 -23.07 6.99 11.89
C VAL A 46 -22.17 6.80 10.66
N GLY A 47 -22.74 6.72 9.46
CA GLY A 47 -22.00 6.64 8.21
C GLY A 47 -21.06 7.82 8.02
N GLY A 48 -21.54 9.05 8.28
CA GLY A 48 -20.73 10.27 8.21
C GLY A 48 -19.56 10.29 9.19
N VAL A 49 -19.75 9.80 10.42
CA VAL A 49 -18.69 9.68 11.42
C VAL A 49 -17.63 8.64 11.00
N ILE A 50 -18.07 7.48 10.51
CA ILE A 50 -17.15 6.41 10.03
C ILE A 50 -16.33 6.92 8.84
N PHE A 51 -17.00 7.52 7.85
CA PHE A 51 -16.33 8.08 6.68
C PHE A 51 -15.37 9.23 7.05
N GLY A 52 -15.80 10.13 7.94
CA GLY A 52 -14.95 11.23 8.42
C GLY A 52 -13.70 10.74 9.15
N LYS A 53 -13.82 9.71 10.00
CA LYS A 53 -12.64 9.10 10.65
C LYS A 53 -11.69 8.48 9.63
N ALA A 54 -12.20 7.73 8.66
CA ALA A 54 -11.38 7.13 7.61
C ALA A 54 -10.63 8.19 6.80
N ALA A 55 -11.29 9.27 6.40
CA ALA A 55 -10.64 10.36 5.68
C ALA A 55 -9.57 11.09 6.52
N LEU A 56 -9.80 11.24 7.83
CA LEU A 56 -8.80 11.83 8.72
C LEU A 56 -7.58 10.92 8.90
N GLU A 57 -7.78 9.61 9.00
CA GLU A 57 -6.67 8.64 9.05
C GLU A 57 -5.84 8.67 7.76
N ASP A 58 -6.47 8.70 6.58
CA ASP A 58 -5.78 8.83 5.29
C ASP A 58 -4.92 10.10 5.27
N LEU A 59 -5.51 11.27 5.62
CA LEU A 59 -4.79 12.53 5.67
C LEU A 59 -3.62 12.53 6.67
N GLN A 60 -3.75 11.87 7.80
CA GLN A 60 -2.66 11.75 8.77
C GLN A 60 -1.54 10.86 8.26
N GLY A 61 -1.85 9.75 7.61
CA GLY A 61 -0.88 8.88 6.97
C GLY A 61 -0.11 9.60 5.88
N ASP A 62 -0.81 10.25 4.97
CA ASP A 62 -0.19 11.01 3.86
C ASP A 62 0.72 12.13 4.38
N LYS A 63 0.30 12.85 5.43
CA LYS A 63 1.14 13.88 6.07
C LYS A 63 2.39 13.31 6.72
N SER A 64 2.31 12.13 7.35
CA SER A 64 3.46 11.48 7.97
C SER A 64 4.52 11.12 6.92
N TYR A 65 4.11 10.54 5.79
CA TYR A 65 5.02 10.22 4.69
C TYR A 65 5.58 11.48 4.01
N ALA A 66 4.74 12.48 3.74
CA ALA A 66 5.18 13.74 3.16
C ALA A 66 6.21 14.49 4.05
N ALA A 67 6.00 14.47 5.37
CA ALA A 67 6.94 15.06 6.32
C ALA A 67 8.30 14.34 6.29
N LEU A 68 8.30 13.00 6.21
CA LEU A 68 9.51 12.21 6.09
C LEU A 68 10.26 12.50 4.79
N GLN A 69 9.56 12.54 3.66
CA GLN A 69 10.14 12.88 2.35
C GLN A 69 10.78 14.28 2.38
N GLN A 70 10.11 15.27 2.96
CA GLN A 70 10.66 16.61 3.13
C GLN A 70 11.91 16.64 4.02
N GLN A 71 11.91 15.85 5.09
CA GLN A 71 13.07 15.75 5.99
C GLN A 71 14.29 15.17 5.26
N LEU A 72 14.09 14.13 4.43
CA LEU A 72 15.16 13.54 3.62
C LEU A 72 15.71 14.55 2.60
N LEU A 73 14.86 15.29 1.90
CA LEU A 73 15.29 16.34 0.96
C LEU A 73 16.11 17.41 1.66
N GLN A 74 15.76 17.79 2.90
CA GLN A 74 16.52 18.77 3.67
C GLN A 74 17.89 18.25 4.09
N MET A 75 18.00 16.97 4.45
CA MET A 75 19.28 16.33 4.78
C MET A 75 20.22 16.28 3.57
N GLN A 76 19.70 15.99 2.37
CA GLN A 76 20.46 15.98 1.11
C GLN A 76 20.98 17.37 0.70
N THR A 77 20.26 18.43 1.07
CA THR A 77 20.63 19.82 0.71
C THR A 77 21.56 20.50 1.71
N GLN A 78 21.82 19.91 2.88
CA GLN A 78 22.82 20.42 3.81
C GLN A 78 24.22 19.96 3.38
N PRO A 79 25.14 20.88 3.02
CA PRO A 79 26.53 20.48 2.80
C PRO A 79 27.09 19.88 4.07
N ALA A 80 27.77 18.74 3.96
CA ALA A 80 28.47 18.09 5.07
C ALA A 80 29.32 19.13 5.80
N GLY A 81 28.92 19.48 7.03
CA GLY A 81 29.67 20.42 7.87
C GLY A 81 31.07 19.86 8.08
N ASN A 82 32.06 20.67 7.70
CA ASN A 82 33.48 20.42 7.97
C ASN A 82 33.71 20.33 9.49
N ASP A 83 33.60 19.17 10.07
CA ASP A 83 34.26 18.88 11.33
C ASP A 83 35.71 18.45 11.06
N THR A 84 36.51 19.47 10.73
CA THR A 84 37.96 19.36 10.69
C THR A 84 38.49 19.45 12.13
N SER A 85 38.60 18.34 12.82
CA SER A 85 39.50 18.22 13.96
C SER A 85 40.39 17.01 13.77
N ALA A 86 41.34 17.11 12.85
CA ALA A 86 42.42 16.16 12.70
C ALA A 86 43.60 16.66 13.50
N SER A 87 43.88 15.97 14.62
CA SER A 87 45.20 16.01 15.26
C SER A 87 46.15 15.14 14.42
N ALA A 88 47.15 15.80 13.86
CA ALA A 88 48.20 15.17 13.08
C ALA A 88 49.16 14.38 13.98
N ALA A 89 49.51 13.14 13.59
CA ALA A 89 50.73 12.46 13.96
C ALA A 89 51.30 11.72 12.73
N PRO A 90 52.64 11.60 12.61
CA PRO A 90 53.31 11.50 11.32
C PRO A 90 53.45 10.08 10.77
N ALA A 91 53.62 10.05 9.45
CA ALA A 91 53.70 8.90 8.52
C ALA A 91 54.72 7.81 8.91
N ALA A 92 54.30 6.56 8.60
CA ALA A 92 55.24 5.48 8.26
C ALA A 92 54.79 4.88 6.91
N ASP A 93 55.69 4.94 5.93
CA ASP A 93 55.52 4.36 4.60
C ASP A 93 55.35 2.84 4.66
N THR A 94 54.27 2.35 4.04
CA THR A 94 54.17 0.95 3.61
C THR A 94 53.51 0.92 2.21
N PRO A 95 54.19 0.33 1.18
CA PRO A 95 53.61 0.29 -0.16
C PRO A 95 52.67 -0.91 -0.33
N GLY A 96 51.49 -0.68 -0.85
CA GLY A 96 50.66 -1.72 -1.46
C GLY A 96 49.30 -1.97 -0.83
N GLU A 97 48.46 -0.97 -0.75
CA GLU A 97 47.02 -1.19 -0.59
C GLU A 97 46.31 -0.77 -1.86
N THR A 98 45.69 -1.76 -2.51
CA THR A 98 44.69 -1.55 -3.56
C THR A 98 43.60 -0.64 -2.99
N PRO A 99 43.18 0.46 -3.68
CA PRO A 99 42.11 1.30 -3.17
C PRO A 99 40.87 0.44 -2.94
N ALA A 100 40.39 0.45 -1.70
CA ALA A 100 39.06 -0.08 -1.40
C ALA A 100 38.05 0.66 -2.30
N PRO A 101 37.02 -0.01 -2.83
CA PRO A 101 36.01 0.64 -3.65
C PRO A 101 35.41 1.79 -2.81
N GLU A 102 35.38 2.98 -3.41
CA GLU A 102 34.77 4.16 -2.82
C GLU A 102 33.33 3.81 -2.45
N THR A 103 33.06 3.76 -1.15
CA THR A 103 31.74 3.44 -0.62
C THR A 103 30.83 4.61 -0.98
N ARG A 104 30.04 4.47 -2.06
CA ARG A 104 29.04 5.45 -2.43
C ARG A 104 28.08 5.60 -1.23
N THR A 105 27.99 6.79 -0.70
CA THR A 105 27.01 7.10 0.36
C THR A 105 25.63 7.12 -0.29
N SER A 106 24.75 6.22 0.11
CA SER A 106 23.36 6.23 -0.34
C SER A 106 22.70 7.59 -0.06
N GLU A 107 21.81 8.01 -0.95
CA GLU A 107 21.02 9.23 -0.74
C GLU A 107 20.12 9.14 0.51
N ILE A 108 19.89 7.93 1.02
CA ILE A 108 18.99 7.67 2.15
C ILE A 108 19.82 7.45 3.42
N ASP A 109 19.56 8.27 4.44
CA ASP A 109 20.15 8.09 5.79
C ASP A 109 19.40 6.97 6.55
N PHE A 110 19.86 5.73 6.33
CA PHE A 110 19.32 4.56 7.03
C PHE A 110 19.57 4.58 8.52
N ALA A 111 20.60 5.28 9.02
CA ALA A 111 20.85 5.39 10.45
C ALA A 111 19.76 6.23 11.12
N ALA A 112 19.41 7.37 10.52
CA ALA A 112 18.30 8.22 10.99
C ALA A 112 16.96 7.48 10.90
N LEU A 113 16.69 6.76 9.80
CA LEU A 113 15.44 6.00 9.64
C LEU A 113 15.32 4.88 10.68
N LYS A 114 16.40 4.12 10.93
CA LYS A 114 16.43 3.04 11.93
C LYS A 114 16.32 3.56 13.36
N ALA A 115 16.71 4.81 13.62
CA ALA A 115 16.49 5.45 14.92
C ALA A 115 14.98 5.72 15.15
N ILE A 116 14.18 5.92 14.08
CA ILE A 116 12.72 6.05 14.17
C ILE A 116 12.09 4.66 14.31
N ASN A 117 12.48 3.72 13.44
CA ASN A 117 12.02 2.34 13.47
C ASN A 117 13.12 1.38 12.99
N PRO A 118 13.62 0.48 13.85
CA PRO A 118 14.65 -0.48 13.49
C PRO A 118 14.25 -1.45 12.37
N ASP A 119 12.95 -1.63 12.11
CA ASP A 119 12.43 -2.49 11.05
C ASP A 119 12.61 -1.89 9.65
N VAL A 120 13.02 -0.62 9.51
CA VAL A 120 13.31 -0.03 8.20
C VAL A 120 14.52 -0.74 7.57
N CYS A 121 14.28 -1.38 6.42
CA CYS A 121 15.28 -2.18 5.71
C CYS A 121 15.64 -1.65 4.32
N ALA A 122 14.77 -0.83 3.71
CA ALA A 122 14.99 -0.24 2.39
C ALA A 122 14.18 1.05 2.21
N TRP A 123 14.37 1.68 1.05
CA TRP A 123 13.52 2.75 0.54
C TRP A 123 13.23 2.48 -0.93
N LEU A 124 11.97 2.55 -1.34
CA LEU A 124 11.52 2.35 -2.72
C LEU A 124 11.03 3.66 -3.29
N ARG A 125 11.60 4.06 -4.45
CA ARG A 125 11.21 5.27 -5.18
C ARG A 125 10.90 4.93 -6.64
N ALA A 126 9.80 5.46 -7.16
CA ALA A 126 9.49 5.49 -8.58
C ALA A 126 9.35 6.95 -9.02
N GLU A 127 10.11 7.36 -10.04
CA GLU A 127 10.04 8.72 -10.58
C GLU A 127 8.65 8.99 -11.17
N ASP A 128 8.21 10.24 -11.06
CA ASP A 128 6.89 10.71 -11.51
C ASP A 128 5.71 9.90 -10.93
N SER A 129 5.90 9.29 -9.77
CA SER A 129 4.91 8.51 -9.03
C SER A 129 4.84 8.94 -7.57
N VAL A 130 3.76 8.52 -6.90
CA VAL A 130 3.63 8.67 -5.44
C VAL A 130 4.47 7.65 -4.65
N ILE A 131 5.03 6.64 -5.32
CA ILE A 131 5.87 5.63 -4.66
C ILE A 131 7.22 6.24 -4.32
N ASP A 132 7.34 6.68 -3.08
CA ASP A 132 8.55 7.23 -2.48
C ASP A 132 8.47 6.96 -0.96
N TYR A 133 8.69 5.70 -0.57
CA TYR A 133 8.36 5.19 0.76
C TYR A 133 9.49 4.39 1.39
N PRO A 134 9.66 4.50 2.74
CA PRO A 134 10.44 3.54 3.47
C PRO A 134 9.80 2.15 3.36
N VAL A 135 10.63 1.14 3.25
CA VAL A 135 10.24 -0.27 3.28
C VAL A 135 10.63 -0.85 4.63
N VAL A 136 9.69 -1.46 5.32
CA VAL A 136 9.90 -2.08 6.62
C VAL A 136 9.85 -3.60 6.53
N HIS A 137 10.50 -4.31 7.46
CA HIS A 137 10.46 -5.76 7.57
C HIS A 137 10.08 -6.15 9.00
N GLY A 138 8.86 -6.64 9.15
CA GLY A 138 8.33 -7.08 10.45
C GLY A 138 8.49 -8.59 10.67
N THR A 139 7.97 -9.05 11.80
CA THR A 139 7.96 -10.49 12.17
C THR A 139 6.74 -11.23 11.61
N ASP A 140 5.78 -10.51 11.04
CA ASP A 140 4.57 -11.05 10.41
C ASP A 140 4.10 -10.16 9.25
N ASN A 141 3.15 -10.66 8.46
CA ASN A 141 2.58 -9.94 7.30
C ASN A 141 1.29 -9.18 7.64
N GLU A 142 0.94 -8.98 8.91
CA GLU A 142 -0.30 -8.32 9.33
C GLU A 142 -0.09 -6.96 9.99
N TYR A 143 0.98 -6.83 10.78
CA TYR A 143 1.25 -5.63 11.58
C TYR A 143 1.30 -4.38 10.70
N TYR A 144 2.15 -4.39 9.67
CA TYR A 144 2.36 -3.25 8.79
C TYR A 144 1.23 -3.01 7.77
N LEU A 145 0.25 -3.89 7.66
CA LEU A 145 -1.01 -3.60 6.97
C LEU A 145 -1.83 -2.49 7.67
N LYS A 146 -1.59 -2.26 8.97
CA LYS A 146 -2.39 -1.35 9.80
C LYS A 146 -1.55 -0.36 10.61
N HIS A 147 -0.25 -0.31 10.36
CA HIS A 147 0.68 0.59 11.04
C HIS A 147 1.61 1.26 10.04
N LEU A 148 1.84 2.57 10.24
CA LEU A 148 2.84 3.32 9.51
C LEU A 148 4.26 2.83 9.86
N TYR A 149 5.24 3.22 9.07
CA TYR A 149 6.66 2.95 9.35
C TYR A 149 7.11 3.41 10.76
N THR A 150 6.41 4.36 11.38
CA THR A 150 6.64 4.81 12.75
C THR A 150 6.07 3.86 13.82
N GLY A 151 5.34 2.82 13.45
CA GLY A 151 4.57 1.97 14.37
C GLY A 151 3.23 2.56 14.79
N GLN A 152 2.85 3.77 14.34
CA GLN A 152 1.55 4.36 14.62
C GLN A 152 0.46 3.63 13.85
N LYS A 153 -0.64 3.26 14.55
CA LYS A 153 -1.80 2.65 13.89
C LYS A 153 -2.44 3.61 12.88
N ASN A 154 -2.56 3.15 11.65
CA ASN A 154 -3.17 3.89 10.55
C ASN A 154 -3.58 2.92 9.43
N ARG A 155 -4.70 3.19 8.75
CA ARG A 155 -5.22 2.32 7.68
C ARG A 155 -4.40 2.35 6.38
N ASN A 156 -3.55 3.37 6.17
CA ASN A 156 -2.64 3.41 5.01
C ASN A 156 -1.59 2.30 5.10
N GLY A 157 -1.28 1.85 6.32
CA GLY A 157 -0.23 0.87 6.54
C GLY A 157 1.14 1.36 6.07
N SER A 158 2.02 0.43 5.79
CA SER A 158 3.35 0.66 5.24
C SER A 158 3.59 -0.19 3.98
N VAL A 159 4.62 0.15 3.25
CA VAL A 159 5.27 -0.75 2.29
C VAL A 159 6.19 -1.66 3.09
N PHE A 160 6.05 -2.99 2.96
CA PHE A 160 6.79 -3.93 3.80
C PHE A 160 7.21 -5.20 3.05
N VAL A 161 8.33 -5.77 3.44
CA VAL A 161 8.84 -7.04 2.93
C VAL A 161 8.11 -8.20 3.58
N ASP A 162 7.83 -9.27 2.83
CA ASP A 162 7.29 -10.52 3.35
C ASP A 162 8.15 -11.06 4.50
N CYS A 163 7.52 -11.45 5.61
CA CYS A 163 8.24 -11.94 6.79
C CYS A 163 9.04 -13.22 6.52
N GLY A 164 8.74 -13.94 5.46
CA GLY A 164 9.50 -15.10 4.99
C GLY A 164 10.79 -14.75 4.25
N ASN A 165 10.94 -13.51 3.76
CA ASN A 165 12.17 -13.03 3.13
C ASN A 165 13.18 -12.58 4.18
N THR A 166 14.00 -13.49 4.69
CA THR A 166 14.96 -13.20 5.79
C THR A 166 16.29 -12.65 5.30
N GLY A 167 16.62 -12.84 4.03
CA GLY A 167 17.86 -12.37 3.42
C GLY A 167 17.85 -10.92 2.95
N LEU A 168 16.71 -10.23 2.99
CA LEU A 168 16.55 -8.80 2.66
C LEU A 168 17.29 -8.41 1.37
N PHE A 169 16.72 -8.80 0.23
CA PHE A 169 17.24 -8.51 -1.12
C PHE A 169 18.47 -9.32 -1.55
N THR A 170 18.89 -10.32 -0.77
CA THR A 170 19.92 -11.27 -1.19
C THR A 170 19.34 -12.59 -1.71
N GLU A 171 18.05 -12.84 -1.48
CA GLU A 171 17.32 -13.97 -2.06
C GLU A 171 17.10 -13.78 -3.57
N GLN A 172 16.75 -14.88 -4.24
CA GLN A 172 16.44 -14.85 -5.68
C GLN A 172 15.19 -14.04 -5.99
N ASN A 173 14.23 -13.92 -5.06
CA ASN A 173 13.09 -13.03 -5.20
C ASN A 173 12.64 -12.51 -3.82
N THR A 174 12.57 -11.19 -3.68
CA THR A 174 12.05 -10.52 -2.47
C THR A 174 10.66 -9.97 -2.74
N LEU A 175 9.69 -10.36 -1.92
CA LEU A 175 8.31 -9.92 -2.04
C LEU A 175 8.04 -8.71 -1.15
N ILE A 176 7.52 -7.64 -1.74
CA ILE A 176 7.16 -6.40 -1.06
C ILE A 176 5.67 -6.14 -1.22
N PHE A 177 4.99 -5.89 -0.12
CA PHE A 177 3.56 -5.58 -0.07
C PHE A 177 3.32 -4.09 0.13
N GLY A 178 2.21 -3.61 -0.42
CA GLY A 178 1.67 -2.28 -0.15
C GLY A 178 0.19 -2.21 -0.49
N HIS A 179 -0.56 -1.38 0.23
CA HIS A 179 -1.99 -1.20 -0.03
C HIS A 179 -2.28 -0.57 -1.39
N ASN A 180 -3.37 -1.00 -2.02
CA ASN A 180 -3.97 -0.33 -3.17
C ASN A 180 -4.96 0.74 -2.68
N MET A 181 -4.44 1.91 -2.31
CA MET A 181 -5.28 3.02 -1.85
C MET A 181 -6.02 3.67 -3.02
N GLN A 182 -7.29 4.02 -2.82
CA GLN A 182 -8.09 4.73 -3.84
C GLN A 182 -7.53 6.12 -4.16
N SER A 183 -6.86 6.76 -3.19
CA SER A 183 -6.13 8.02 -3.38
C SER A 183 -4.93 7.90 -4.32
N GLY A 184 -4.50 6.69 -4.63
CA GLY A 184 -3.27 6.39 -5.36
C GLY A 184 -2.05 6.23 -4.45
N ALA A 185 -2.15 6.54 -3.15
CA ALA A 185 -1.07 6.35 -2.18
C ALA A 185 -0.65 4.88 -2.06
N MET A 186 0.49 4.66 -1.42
CA MET A 186 1.14 3.37 -1.27
C MET A 186 1.38 2.73 -2.65
N PHE A 187 0.86 1.51 -2.91
CA PHE A 187 0.96 0.82 -4.20
C PHE A 187 -0.27 1.04 -5.11
N GLY A 188 -1.09 2.07 -4.83
CA GLY A 188 -2.26 2.38 -5.64
C GLY A 188 -1.96 2.73 -7.10
N THR A 189 -0.75 3.23 -7.42
CA THR A 189 -0.31 3.53 -8.79
C THR A 189 0.20 2.32 -9.56
N LEU A 190 0.52 1.18 -8.90
CA LEU A 190 0.95 -0.03 -9.60
C LEU A 190 -0.07 -0.53 -10.65
N LYS A 191 -1.36 -0.25 -10.43
CA LYS A 191 -2.40 -0.55 -11.44
C LYS A 191 -2.16 0.11 -12.80
N GLY A 192 -1.36 1.17 -12.87
CA GLY A 192 -0.96 1.81 -14.11
C GLY A 192 -0.23 0.86 -15.05
N TYR A 193 0.60 -0.04 -14.51
CA TYR A 193 1.35 -1.06 -15.25
C TYR A 193 0.48 -2.13 -15.94
N LYS A 194 -0.83 -2.10 -15.76
CA LYS A 194 -1.77 -2.87 -16.60
C LYS A 194 -1.84 -2.34 -18.03
N LYS A 195 -1.16 -1.23 -18.34
CA LYS A 195 -1.10 -0.59 -19.65
C LYS A 195 0.36 -0.46 -20.10
N GLN A 196 0.62 -0.80 -21.36
CA GLN A 196 1.94 -0.68 -21.98
C GLN A 196 2.49 0.75 -21.90
N ASP A 197 1.68 1.74 -22.29
CA ASP A 197 2.13 3.14 -22.32
C ASP A 197 2.61 3.64 -20.95
N TYR A 198 2.01 3.12 -19.85
CA TYR A 198 2.45 3.46 -18.50
C TYR A 198 3.80 2.82 -18.17
N TYR A 199 4.01 1.56 -18.56
CA TYR A 199 5.30 0.90 -18.42
C TYR A 199 6.37 1.61 -19.26
N ASP A 200 6.07 1.98 -20.51
CA ASP A 200 7.03 2.65 -21.41
C ASP A 200 7.49 4.01 -20.83
N ALA A 201 6.61 4.69 -20.09
CA ALA A 201 6.95 5.94 -19.41
C ALA A 201 7.71 5.71 -18.07
N HIS A 202 7.51 4.56 -17.41
CA HIS A 202 8.05 4.28 -16.07
C HIS A 202 8.63 2.86 -15.99
N PRO A 203 9.68 2.54 -16.80
CA PRO A 203 10.18 1.16 -16.89
C PRO A 203 11.03 0.71 -15.69
N THR A 204 11.40 1.65 -14.82
CA THR A 204 12.30 1.41 -13.69
C THR A 204 11.81 2.06 -12.42
N MET A 205 12.32 1.56 -11.29
CA MET A 205 12.24 2.20 -9.97
C MET A 205 13.63 2.15 -9.32
N THR A 206 13.83 2.88 -8.25
CA THR A 206 15.08 2.83 -7.46
C THR A 206 14.78 2.18 -6.11
N LEU A 207 15.59 1.20 -5.75
CA LEU A 207 15.59 0.57 -4.43
C LEU A 207 16.90 0.91 -3.72
N TYR A 208 16.80 1.70 -2.66
CA TYR A 208 17.91 2.01 -1.77
C TYR A 208 17.92 1.02 -0.62
N THR A 209 19.10 0.52 -0.27
CA THR A 209 19.28 -0.37 0.88
C THR A 209 20.54 0.00 1.66
N PRO A 210 20.67 -0.40 2.93
CA PRO A 210 21.92 -0.20 3.67
C PRO A 210 23.16 -0.86 3.05
N ALA A 211 22.94 -1.87 2.18
CA ALA A 211 24.03 -2.61 1.52
C ALA A 211 24.40 -2.04 0.14
N GLY A 212 23.62 -1.13 -0.40
CA GLY A 212 23.82 -0.51 -1.71
C GLY A 212 22.50 -0.13 -2.38
N ASP A 213 22.61 0.67 -3.42
CA ASP A 213 21.48 1.18 -4.18
C ASP A 213 21.33 0.40 -5.49
N TYR A 214 20.08 0.20 -5.93
CA TYR A 214 19.75 -0.62 -7.09
C TYR A 214 18.73 0.07 -7.98
N THR A 215 18.88 -0.10 -9.29
CA THR A 215 17.78 0.06 -10.23
C THR A 215 16.94 -1.21 -10.23
N LEU A 216 15.65 -1.08 -10.07
CA LEU A 216 14.67 -2.15 -10.26
C LEU A 216 14.12 -2.03 -11.68
N GLU A 217 14.66 -2.83 -12.62
CA GLU A 217 14.25 -2.88 -14.03
C GLU A 217 13.03 -3.79 -14.16
N LEU A 218 11.85 -3.23 -14.49
CA LEU A 218 10.60 -3.96 -14.49
C LEU A 218 10.53 -4.96 -15.66
N ILE A 219 10.20 -6.22 -15.35
CA ILE A 219 10.20 -7.33 -16.31
C ILE A 219 8.80 -7.85 -16.63
N ALA A 220 7.87 -7.80 -15.68
CA ALA A 220 6.51 -8.30 -15.86
C ALA A 220 5.53 -7.66 -14.85
N GLY A 221 4.25 -7.61 -15.24
CA GLY A 221 3.13 -7.30 -14.36
C GLY A 221 2.03 -8.34 -14.52
N THR A 222 1.65 -9.05 -13.45
CA THR A 222 0.71 -10.17 -13.51
C THR A 222 -0.45 -10.01 -12.54
N ILE A 223 -1.58 -10.63 -12.86
CA ILE A 223 -2.75 -10.73 -11.97
C ILE A 223 -2.75 -12.14 -11.38
N GLU A 224 -2.61 -12.22 -10.06
CA GLU A 224 -2.40 -13.46 -9.32
C GLU A 224 -3.53 -13.71 -8.32
N ASP A 225 -3.76 -14.97 -7.98
CA ASP A 225 -4.57 -15.32 -6.81
C ASP A 225 -3.79 -15.05 -5.53
N GLY A 226 -4.41 -14.41 -4.55
CA GLY A 226 -3.78 -14.02 -3.30
C GLY A 226 -3.49 -15.17 -2.32
N SER A 227 -3.58 -16.43 -2.77
CA SER A 227 -3.14 -17.61 -2.00
C SER A 227 -1.62 -17.69 -1.83
N TYR A 228 -0.87 -16.73 -2.37
CA TYR A 228 0.60 -16.62 -2.32
C TYR A 228 1.38 -17.76 -3.00
N THR A 229 0.73 -18.60 -3.79
CA THR A 229 1.43 -19.65 -4.57
C THR A 229 2.36 -19.07 -5.64
N PHE A 230 2.16 -17.79 -6.03
CA PHE A 230 3.00 -17.06 -6.96
C PHE A 230 4.28 -16.49 -6.29
N ALA A 231 4.29 -16.37 -4.97
CA ALA A 231 5.36 -15.71 -4.22
C ALA A 231 6.48 -16.71 -3.88
N LYS A 232 7.26 -17.05 -4.88
CA LYS A 232 8.41 -17.94 -4.71
C LYS A 232 9.66 -17.12 -4.40
N CYS A 233 10.24 -17.30 -3.20
CA CYS A 233 11.41 -16.53 -2.76
C CYS A 233 12.73 -17.18 -3.19
N SER A 234 12.72 -18.52 -3.40
CA SER A 234 13.88 -19.30 -3.84
C SER A 234 13.48 -20.36 -4.84
N PHE A 235 14.43 -20.82 -5.64
CA PHE A 235 14.25 -21.84 -6.69
C PHE A 235 15.28 -22.94 -6.49
N ASP A 236 14.85 -24.19 -6.68
CA ASP A 236 15.69 -25.38 -6.46
C ASP A 236 16.72 -25.57 -7.59
N SER A 237 16.51 -24.94 -8.75
CA SER A 237 17.41 -24.99 -9.89
C SER A 237 17.35 -23.71 -10.72
N VAL A 238 18.38 -23.50 -11.53
CA VAL A 238 18.45 -22.41 -12.53
C VAL A 238 17.33 -22.54 -13.58
N GLU A 239 17.00 -23.76 -13.98
CA GLU A 239 15.92 -24.05 -14.92
C GLU A 239 14.56 -23.61 -14.34
N GLU A 240 14.27 -23.95 -13.09
CA GLU A 240 13.05 -23.53 -12.40
C GLU A 240 12.94 -21.99 -12.28
N PHE A 241 14.05 -21.31 -12.01
CA PHE A 241 14.09 -19.85 -12.00
C PHE A 241 13.73 -19.25 -13.36
N PHE A 242 14.32 -19.78 -14.46
CA PHE A 242 13.99 -19.30 -15.79
C PHE A 242 12.58 -19.65 -16.24
N ASP A 243 12.05 -20.81 -15.86
CA ASP A 243 10.66 -21.20 -16.12
C ASP A 243 9.69 -20.23 -15.40
N TYR A 244 9.99 -19.89 -14.17
CA TYR A 244 9.22 -18.87 -13.42
C TYR A 244 9.24 -17.51 -14.14
N VAL A 245 10.40 -17.03 -14.55
CA VAL A 245 10.53 -15.75 -15.29
C VAL A 245 9.79 -15.81 -16.63
N ALA A 246 9.89 -16.92 -17.37
CA ALA A 246 9.20 -17.11 -18.63
C ALA A 246 7.67 -17.12 -18.46
N ASP A 247 7.17 -17.79 -17.43
CA ASP A 247 5.75 -17.79 -17.08
C ASP A 247 5.26 -16.38 -16.75
N LEU A 248 5.95 -15.64 -15.88
CA LEU A 248 5.61 -14.24 -15.57
C LEU A 248 5.55 -13.37 -16.84
N LYS A 249 6.57 -13.44 -17.70
CA LYS A 249 6.58 -12.66 -18.95
C LYS A 249 5.47 -13.06 -19.91
N SER A 250 5.10 -14.35 -19.96
CA SER A 250 4.04 -14.85 -20.82
C SER A 250 2.64 -14.32 -20.45
N ARG A 251 2.41 -14.12 -19.15
CA ARG A 251 1.14 -13.62 -18.57
C ARG A 251 1.14 -12.13 -18.26
N SER A 252 2.25 -11.44 -18.59
CA SER A 252 2.44 -10.02 -18.25
C SER A 252 1.45 -9.12 -18.97
N THR A 253 0.97 -8.10 -18.26
CA THR A 253 0.11 -7.03 -18.78
C THR A 253 0.85 -6.01 -19.63
N PHE A 254 2.19 -6.01 -19.58
CA PHE A 254 3.05 -5.21 -20.43
C PHE A 254 4.21 -6.07 -20.97
N ARG A 255 4.84 -5.58 -22.01
CA ARG A 255 6.03 -6.22 -22.61
C ARG A 255 7.27 -5.45 -22.20
N SER A 256 8.27 -6.18 -21.70
CA SER A 256 9.58 -5.67 -21.31
C SER A 256 10.67 -6.35 -22.12
N SER A 257 11.66 -5.57 -22.58
CA SER A 257 12.87 -6.07 -23.23
C SER A 257 13.99 -6.44 -22.26
N VAL A 258 13.80 -6.22 -20.96
CA VAL A 258 14.79 -6.55 -19.93
C VAL A 258 15.03 -8.05 -19.92
N GLU A 259 16.28 -8.45 -20.06
CA GLU A 259 16.71 -9.85 -19.98
C GLU A 259 17.14 -10.18 -18.55
N VAL A 260 16.76 -11.39 -18.10
CA VAL A 260 17.13 -11.94 -16.81
C VAL A 260 18.18 -13.01 -17.02
N GLN A 261 19.25 -12.98 -16.23
CA GLN A 261 20.38 -13.90 -16.30
C GLN A 261 20.48 -14.74 -15.04
N GLU A 262 21.26 -15.80 -15.09
CA GLU A 262 21.58 -16.60 -13.90
C GLU A 262 22.28 -15.74 -12.85
N GLY A 263 21.80 -15.84 -11.61
CA GLY A 263 22.31 -15.03 -10.50
C GLY A 263 21.63 -13.68 -10.31
N ASP A 264 20.76 -13.26 -11.25
CA ASP A 264 19.94 -12.06 -11.07
C ASP A 264 18.96 -12.26 -9.91
N ARG A 265 18.68 -11.16 -9.20
CA ARG A 265 17.73 -11.11 -8.11
C ARG A 265 16.50 -10.33 -8.53
N LEU A 266 15.35 -10.85 -8.14
CA LEU A 266 14.06 -10.24 -8.43
C LEU A 266 13.49 -9.54 -7.18
N VAL A 267 12.65 -8.55 -7.43
CA VAL A 267 11.75 -7.96 -6.44
C VAL A 267 10.35 -7.96 -7.02
N SER A 268 9.42 -8.51 -6.25
CA SER A 268 7.99 -8.59 -6.59
C SER A 268 7.19 -7.62 -5.74
N LEU A 269 6.64 -6.57 -6.36
CA LEU A 269 5.81 -5.55 -5.72
C LEU A 269 4.35 -5.98 -5.79
N CYS A 270 3.74 -6.32 -4.66
CA CYS A 270 2.41 -6.92 -4.58
C CYS A 270 1.38 -5.98 -3.95
N THR A 271 0.23 -5.82 -4.62
CA THR A 271 -0.91 -5.07 -4.09
C THR A 271 -2.24 -5.76 -4.39
N CYS A 272 -3.30 -5.39 -3.67
CA CYS A 272 -4.64 -5.88 -3.96
C CYS A 272 -5.17 -5.34 -5.28
N THR A 273 -5.91 -6.16 -6.01
CA THR A 273 -6.67 -5.75 -7.18
C THR A 273 -8.06 -6.41 -7.16
N TYR A 274 -8.95 -6.09 -8.13
CA TYR A 274 -10.37 -6.40 -7.99
C TYR A 274 -10.97 -7.13 -9.19
N GLU A 275 -10.15 -7.77 -10.01
CA GLU A 275 -10.60 -8.57 -11.17
C GLU A 275 -11.42 -9.79 -10.74
N PHE A 276 -11.06 -10.37 -9.60
CA PHE A 276 -11.79 -11.44 -8.93
C PHE A 276 -11.56 -11.35 -7.41
N SER A 277 -12.26 -12.19 -6.64
CA SER A 277 -12.08 -12.24 -5.18
C SER A 277 -10.67 -12.64 -4.82
N ASN A 278 -10.03 -11.91 -3.90
CA ASN A 278 -8.65 -12.13 -3.45
C ASN A 278 -7.57 -11.94 -4.54
N ALA A 279 -7.87 -11.20 -5.62
CA ALA A 279 -6.89 -10.92 -6.66
C ALA A 279 -5.75 -10.02 -6.16
N ARG A 280 -4.54 -10.26 -6.68
CA ARG A 280 -3.34 -9.43 -6.48
C ARG A 280 -2.83 -8.97 -7.83
N TYR A 281 -2.30 -7.77 -7.86
CA TYR A 281 -1.49 -7.30 -8.96
C TYR A 281 -0.03 -7.26 -8.51
N VAL A 282 0.82 -7.95 -9.25
CA VAL A 282 2.24 -8.11 -8.91
C VAL A 282 3.07 -7.54 -10.06
N VAL A 283 3.92 -6.56 -9.74
CA VAL A 283 4.91 -6.02 -10.67
C VAL A 283 6.27 -6.54 -10.26
N VAL A 284 6.93 -7.24 -11.16
CA VAL A 284 8.22 -7.87 -10.89
C VAL A 284 9.32 -7.13 -11.64
N GLY A 285 10.42 -6.86 -10.96
CA GLY A 285 11.61 -6.26 -11.54
C GLY A 285 12.88 -7.00 -11.15
N LYS A 286 13.91 -6.82 -11.96
CA LYS A 286 15.27 -7.30 -11.74
C LYS A 286 16.08 -6.21 -11.01
N LEU A 287 16.86 -6.58 -10.00
CA LEU A 287 17.79 -5.67 -9.33
C LEU A 287 19.10 -5.58 -10.10
N THR A 288 19.46 -4.36 -10.48
CA THR A 288 20.77 -4.03 -11.07
C THR A 288 21.46 -3.02 -10.17
N ALA A 289 22.65 -3.34 -9.67
CA ALA A 289 23.39 -2.44 -8.77
C ALA A 289 23.66 -1.10 -9.47
N LEU A 290 23.42 -0.02 -8.76
CA LEU A 290 23.83 1.32 -9.19
C LEU A 290 25.35 1.46 -8.99
N PRO A 291 26.06 2.05 -9.99
CA PRO A 291 27.53 2.21 -9.95
C PRO A 291 28.00 3.13 -8.82
#